data_3863f42e461a3d57e4b3d784ab6d86e8
#
_entry.id   3863f42e461a3d57e4b3d784ab6d86e8
#
_cell.length_a   1.000
_cell.length_b   1.000
_cell.length_c   1.000
_cell.angle_alpha   90.00
_cell.angle_beta   90.00
_cell.angle_gamma   90.00
#
_symmetry.space_group_name_H-M   'P 1'
#
loop_
_entity.id
_entity.type
_entity.pdbx_description
1 polymer ?
#
loop_
_entity_poly.entity_id
_entity_poly.type
_entity_poly.pdbx_seq_one_letter_code
_entity_poly.pdbx_strand_id
1 'polypeptide(L)'
;GAAELRFNGTQADENPLARGRGKRSRRLRPETTTETCLARALCRFGCAIAGALAMLPAGWGSVAADDKAVDSAGVVEAGRRLAAAYPEHLSHVDGETLVWRDGTRMPLDDGLGLKSPEAWLATPDLADMLSPPYPAGPLAAPPDADPGRARNAAFLEKMYGDCRSGAVNDRLTEVAWLPKRGGTRLKVTRVNGVAERLAAISRELDELPASFDRFLMPPAGTYNCRVIAGTSRVSAHGYGIAIDIAAGPSDYWRWAAGGAVPSEARPAPWRNRIPTEIVAVFERHGFIWGGKWRHFDTMHFEYRPELLPPLAPLAPAPPVGEVR
;
A
#
# COMPACT_ATOMS: atom_id res chain seq x y z
N GLY A 1 25.01 1.50 -41.69
CA GLY A 1 23.73 2.12 -41.58
C GLY A 1 23.03 1.57 -40.34
N ALA A 2 23.15 2.31 -39.22
CA ALA A 2 22.48 2.00 -37.98
C ALA A 2 21.12 2.74 -38.00
N ALA A 3 20.03 1.99 -37.81
CA ALA A 3 18.71 2.55 -37.60
C ALA A 3 18.42 2.54 -36.09
N GLU A 4 18.43 3.70 -35.48
CA GLU A 4 17.92 3.94 -34.11
C GLU A 4 16.39 3.79 -34.12
N LEU A 5 15.89 2.80 -33.42
CA LEU A 5 14.48 2.72 -33.05
C LEU A 5 14.28 3.39 -31.69
N ARG A 6 13.77 4.61 -31.72
CA ARG A 6 13.25 5.30 -30.54
C ARG A 6 11.89 4.70 -30.18
N PHE A 7 11.83 4.02 -29.05
CA PHE A 7 10.56 3.62 -28.44
C PHE A 7 10.07 4.75 -27.53
N ASN A 8 9.16 5.57 -28.04
CA ASN A 8 8.30 6.43 -27.23
C ASN A 8 7.09 5.61 -26.78
N GLY A 9 7.17 5.03 -25.60
CA GLY A 9 6.06 4.27 -25.00
C GLY A 9 5.25 5.10 -24.02
N THR A 10 4.31 5.89 -24.52
CA THR A 10 3.15 6.33 -23.73
C THR A 10 2.18 5.15 -23.71
N GLN A 11 2.22 4.33 -22.65
CA GLN A 11 1.18 3.35 -22.39
C GLN A 11 -0.04 4.07 -21.79
N ALA A 12 -1.00 4.38 -22.66
CA ALA A 12 -2.37 4.69 -22.25
C ALA A 12 -3.04 3.40 -21.76
N ASP A 13 -3.83 3.53 -20.68
CA ASP A 13 -4.71 2.47 -20.16
C ASP A 13 -5.75 2.07 -21.22
N GLU A 14 -5.45 1.14 -22.11
CA GLU A 14 -6.43 0.57 -23.03
C GLU A 14 -6.93 -0.78 -22.52
N ASN A 15 -8.19 -0.77 -22.09
CA ASN A 15 -9.00 -1.94 -21.81
C ASN A 15 -9.42 -2.62 -23.14
N PRO A 16 -9.07 -3.89 -23.43
CA PRO A 16 -9.34 -4.53 -24.72
C PRO A 16 -10.77 -5.00 -24.96
N LEU A 17 -11.76 -4.67 -24.13
CA LEU A 17 -13.13 -5.23 -24.25
C LEU A 17 -14.25 -4.23 -24.58
N ALA A 18 -13.98 -3.09 -25.21
CA ALA A 18 -15.02 -2.17 -25.66
C ALA A 18 -15.06 -1.97 -27.17
N ARG A 19 -15.48 -2.98 -27.93
CA ARG A 19 -16.00 -2.81 -29.29
C ARG A 19 -17.37 -3.45 -29.41
N GLY A 20 -18.43 -2.61 -29.50
CA GLY A 20 -19.75 -3.10 -29.82
C GLY A 20 -20.87 -2.05 -29.84
N ARG A 21 -21.05 -1.43 -31.01
CA ARG A 21 -22.32 -0.92 -31.61
C ARG A 21 -22.99 0.29 -30.97
N GLY A 22 -22.93 1.38 -31.73
CA GLY A 22 -23.80 2.56 -31.59
C GLY A 22 -25.23 2.33 -32.02
N LYS A 23 -26.14 3.15 -31.48
CA LYS A 23 -27.24 3.79 -32.23
C LYS A 23 -28.03 4.78 -31.37
N ARG A 24 -28.13 6.01 -31.95
CA ARG A 24 -29.25 6.96 -32.00
C ARG A 24 -29.71 7.70 -30.75
N SER A 25 -29.53 8.97 -30.90
CA SER A 25 -30.14 10.12 -30.23
C SER A 25 -31.67 10.05 -30.16
N ARG A 26 -32.21 10.41 -29.01
CA ARG A 26 -33.54 11.09 -28.92
C ARG A 26 -33.46 12.19 -27.87
N ARG A 27 -33.60 13.42 -28.36
CA ARG A 27 -33.88 14.62 -27.55
C ARG A 27 -35.31 14.53 -27.03
N LEU A 28 -35.50 14.83 -25.76
CA LEU A 28 -36.76 15.36 -25.24
C LEU A 28 -36.47 16.45 -24.21
N ARG A 29 -37.29 17.50 -24.35
CA ARG A 29 -37.22 18.80 -23.67
C ARG A 29 -37.74 18.73 -22.23
N PRO A 30 -37.52 19.78 -21.41
CA PRO A 30 -37.91 19.82 -20.01
C PRO A 30 -39.35 20.31 -19.85
N GLU A 31 -40.03 19.78 -18.85
CA GLU A 31 -41.28 20.39 -18.34
C GLU A 31 -41.03 20.88 -16.90
N THR A 32 -41.28 22.16 -16.77
CA THR A 32 -41.47 22.94 -15.55
C THR A 32 -42.88 22.70 -15.01
N THR A 33 -43.00 22.51 -13.70
CA THR A 33 -44.21 22.95 -12.99
C THR A 33 -43.89 23.31 -11.55
N THR A 34 -44.19 24.54 -11.25
CA THR A 34 -44.39 25.27 -10.00
C THR A 34 -45.64 24.81 -9.27
N GLU A 35 -45.66 25.01 -7.99
CA GLU A 35 -46.69 25.59 -7.08
C GLU A 35 -46.72 24.86 -5.74
N THR A 36 -46.47 25.55 -4.72
CA THR A 36 -47.12 26.53 -3.84
C THR A 36 -47.93 25.90 -2.69
N CYS A 37 -47.52 26.38 -1.53
CA CYS A 37 -48.36 27.00 -0.48
C CYS A 37 -48.99 26.21 0.67
N LEU A 38 -48.72 26.75 1.87
CA LEU A 38 -49.61 26.99 3.04
C LEU A 38 -50.06 25.78 3.87
N ALA A 39 -50.19 25.76 5.15
CA ALA A 39 -50.21 26.76 6.24
C ALA A 39 -50.37 26.04 7.60
N ARG A 40 -49.84 26.66 8.65
CA ARG A 40 -50.40 26.82 9.99
C ARG A 40 -51.28 25.73 10.63
N ALA A 41 -50.92 25.30 11.84
CA ALA A 41 -51.78 25.43 13.00
C ALA A 41 -51.02 25.19 14.33
N LEU A 42 -51.16 26.12 15.22
CA LEU A 42 -50.83 26.13 16.64
C LEU A 42 -51.72 25.14 17.42
N CYS A 43 -51.14 24.48 18.42
CA CYS A 43 -51.91 24.19 19.65
C CYS A 43 -50.98 24.16 20.86
N ARG A 44 -51.27 25.10 21.75
CA ARG A 44 -50.74 25.19 23.12
C ARG A 44 -51.46 24.15 23.98
N PHE A 45 -50.74 23.44 24.84
CA PHE A 45 -51.26 23.12 26.21
C PHE A 45 -50.03 22.92 27.10
N GLY A 46 -49.98 23.73 28.15
CA GLY A 46 -49.05 23.61 29.22
C GLY A 46 -49.54 22.63 30.31
N CYS A 47 -48.60 21.99 30.98
CA CYS A 47 -48.81 21.51 32.34
C CYS A 47 -47.47 21.52 33.07
N ALA A 48 -47.42 22.32 34.11
CA ALA A 48 -46.30 22.42 35.03
C ALA A 48 -46.39 21.26 36.04
N ILE A 49 -45.29 20.56 36.24
CA ILE A 49 -45.04 19.73 37.43
C ILE A 49 -43.65 20.08 37.94
N ALA A 50 -43.62 20.68 39.10
CA ALA A 50 -42.41 20.89 39.91
C ALA A 50 -41.97 19.58 40.54
N GLY A 51 -40.72 19.20 40.36
CA GLY A 51 -40.10 18.05 40.98
C GLY A 51 -38.64 18.35 41.30
N ALA A 52 -38.27 18.19 42.54
CA ALA A 52 -37.05 18.58 43.21
C ALA A 52 -35.77 18.11 42.51
N LEU A 53 -34.83 19.05 42.37
CA LEU A 53 -33.47 18.84 41.89
C LEU A 53 -32.61 18.31 43.06
N ALA A 54 -32.23 17.02 43.04
CA ALA A 54 -31.12 16.50 43.82
C ALA A 54 -29.85 16.65 42.96
N MET A 55 -29.00 17.60 43.35
CA MET A 55 -27.65 17.73 42.76
C MET A 55 -26.76 16.62 43.30
N LEU A 56 -26.37 15.70 42.42
CA LEU A 56 -25.21 14.83 42.60
C LEU A 56 -24.03 15.48 41.90
N PRO A 57 -22.83 15.56 42.49
CA PRO A 57 -21.65 16.04 41.78
C PRO A 57 -21.22 14.97 40.79
N ALA A 58 -21.39 15.25 39.51
CA ALA A 58 -20.75 14.45 38.44
C ALA A 58 -19.25 14.72 38.48
N GLY A 59 -18.50 13.78 39.01
CA GLY A 59 -17.06 13.70 38.82
C GLY A 59 -16.76 13.43 37.33
N TRP A 60 -16.42 14.47 36.62
CA TRP A 60 -15.83 14.32 35.31
C TRP A 60 -14.36 13.94 35.48
N GLY A 61 -14.10 12.65 35.66
CA GLY A 61 -12.77 12.08 35.59
C GLY A 61 -12.29 12.17 34.15
N SER A 62 -11.10 12.65 33.94
CA SER A 62 -10.46 12.93 32.68
C SER A 62 -10.24 11.64 31.84
N VAL A 63 -11.14 11.34 30.93
CA VAL A 63 -10.97 10.28 29.89
C VAL A 63 -9.91 10.70 28.85
N ALA A 64 -9.68 12.03 28.69
CA ALA A 64 -8.76 12.57 27.70
C ALA A 64 -7.26 12.27 27.94
N ALA A 65 -6.86 11.95 29.20
CA ALA A 65 -5.47 11.64 29.50
C ALA A 65 -5.08 10.19 29.18
N ASP A 66 -6.04 9.27 29.28
CA ASP A 66 -5.79 7.84 29.00
C ASP A 66 -5.77 7.57 27.50
N ASP A 67 -6.63 8.19 26.69
CA ASP A 67 -6.63 8.07 25.23
C ASP A 67 -5.33 8.61 24.62
N LYS A 68 -4.81 9.71 25.13
CA LYS A 68 -3.55 10.29 24.67
C LYS A 68 -2.33 9.44 25.05
N ALA A 69 -2.36 8.80 26.21
CA ALA A 69 -1.26 7.94 26.68
C ALA A 69 -1.22 6.61 25.93
N VAL A 70 -2.36 6.06 25.54
CA VAL A 70 -2.45 4.83 24.72
C VAL A 70 -1.97 5.08 23.29
N ASP A 71 -2.28 6.27 22.75
CA ASP A 71 -1.85 6.69 21.41
C ASP A 71 -0.32 6.90 21.35
N SER A 72 0.25 7.59 22.33
CA SER A 72 1.70 7.81 22.44
C SER A 72 2.50 6.49 22.57
N ALA A 73 1.99 5.50 23.28
CA ALA A 73 2.64 4.19 23.39
C ALA A 73 2.64 3.45 22.04
N GLY A 74 1.54 3.53 21.30
CA GLY A 74 1.44 2.96 19.95
C GLY A 74 2.38 3.63 18.95
N VAL A 75 2.50 4.96 19.01
CA VAL A 75 3.43 5.75 18.19
C VAL A 75 4.88 5.35 18.46
N VAL A 76 5.28 5.23 19.73
CA VAL A 76 6.64 4.81 20.12
C VAL A 76 6.90 3.37 19.68
N GLU A 77 5.92 2.46 19.77
CA GLU A 77 6.06 1.08 19.31
C GLU A 77 6.22 1.00 17.79
N ALA A 78 5.48 1.81 17.04
CA ALA A 78 5.67 1.94 15.59
C ALA A 78 7.11 2.34 15.25
N GLY A 79 7.66 3.32 15.96
CA GLY A 79 9.05 3.74 15.82
C GLY A 79 10.06 2.64 16.12
N ARG A 80 9.84 1.86 17.20
CA ARG A 80 10.69 0.72 17.55
C ARG A 80 10.69 -0.36 16.47
N ARG A 81 9.53 -0.64 15.89
CA ARG A 81 9.41 -1.59 14.78
C ARG A 81 10.19 -1.11 13.55
N LEU A 82 10.11 0.20 13.20
CA LEU A 82 10.93 0.79 12.15
C LEU A 82 12.42 0.63 12.44
N ALA A 83 12.87 1.00 13.65
CA ALA A 83 14.28 0.90 14.04
C ALA A 83 14.79 -0.55 13.98
N ALA A 84 13.99 -1.52 14.41
CA ALA A 84 14.32 -2.93 14.36
C ALA A 84 14.37 -3.49 12.92
N ALA A 85 13.49 -2.99 12.04
CA ALA A 85 13.40 -3.44 10.65
C ALA A 85 14.54 -2.92 9.76
N TYR A 86 15.12 -1.76 10.09
CA TYR A 86 16.15 -1.09 9.30
C TYR A 86 17.41 -0.72 10.11
N PRO A 87 18.06 -1.68 10.78
CA PRO A 87 19.15 -1.41 11.75
C PRO A 87 20.42 -0.81 11.11
N GLU A 88 20.59 -0.94 9.79
CA GLU A 88 21.72 -0.33 9.08
C GLU A 88 21.60 1.19 8.94
N HIS A 89 20.37 1.71 8.95
CA HIS A 89 20.06 3.12 8.74
C HIS A 89 19.51 3.81 9.98
N LEU A 90 18.73 3.10 10.78
CA LEU A 90 18.08 3.64 11.96
C LEU A 90 18.85 3.26 13.23
N SER A 91 18.87 4.17 14.20
CA SER A 91 19.59 4.00 15.45
C SER A 91 18.65 3.57 16.58
N HIS A 92 17.70 4.42 16.93
CA HIS A 92 16.80 4.22 18.06
C HIS A 92 15.60 5.18 17.96
N VAL A 93 14.69 5.05 18.93
CA VAL A 93 13.60 5.99 19.18
C VAL A 93 13.92 6.78 20.43
N ASP A 94 13.79 8.10 20.34
CA ASP A 94 13.97 9.06 21.45
C ASP A 94 12.67 9.83 21.65
N GLY A 95 11.88 9.47 22.67
CA GLY A 95 10.51 9.91 22.82
C GLY A 95 9.67 9.50 21.60
N GLU A 96 9.00 10.45 20.98
CA GLU A 96 8.21 10.26 19.73
C GLU A 96 9.03 10.65 18.48
N THR A 97 10.35 10.45 18.50
CA THR A 97 11.24 10.80 17.40
C THR A 97 12.08 9.61 17.00
N LEU A 98 12.06 9.28 15.71
CA LEU A 98 12.94 8.30 15.09
C LEU A 98 14.30 8.95 14.82
N VAL A 99 15.38 8.33 15.29
CA VAL A 99 16.76 8.81 15.11
C VAL A 99 17.49 7.90 14.12
N TRP A 100 17.99 8.51 13.04
CA TRP A 100 18.84 7.85 12.05
C TRP A 100 20.29 7.75 12.54
N ARG A 101 21.05 6.81 11.98
CA ARG A 101 22.47 6.67 12.33
C ARG A 101 23.34 7.87 11.94
N ASP A 102 22.90 8.66 10.96
CA ASP A 102 23.55 9.91 10.56
C ASP A 102 23.15 11.12 11.42
N GLY A 103 22.39 10.91 12.49
CA GLY A 103 21.89 11.95 13.38
C GLY A 103 20.61 12.64 12.93
N THR A 104 20.09 12.36 11.74
CA THR A 104 18.79 12.89 11.30
C THR A 104 17.69 12.45 12.26
N ARG A 105 16.76 13.36 12.56
CA ARG A 105 15.64 13.13 13.47
C ARG A 105 14.34 13.32 12.68
N MET A 106 13.42 12.38 12.79
CA MET A 106 12.08 12.45 12.17
C MET A 106 11.03 12.22 13.24
N PRO A 107 10.00 13.08 13.37
CA PRO A 107 8.87 12.82 14.26
C PRO A 107 8.14 11.56 13.80
N LEU A 108 7.67 10.76 14.76
CA LEU A 108 6.89 9.56 14.47
C LEU A 108 5.43 9.91 14.13
N ASP A 109 4.90 10.96 14.74
CA ASP A 109 3.54 11.46 14.60
C ASP A 109 3.59 12.96 14.27
N ASP A 110 2.68 13.45 13.46
CA ASP A 110 2.61 14.86 13.03
C ASP A 110 1.68 15.70 13.92
N GLY A 111 1.07 15.10 14.94
CA GLY A 111 0.18 15.75 15.89
C GLY A 111 -1.22 16.07 15.36
N LEU A 112 -1.56 15.62 14.14
CA LEU A 112 -2.86 15.89 13.52
C LEU A 112 -3.96 14.90 13.95
N GLY A 113 -3.61 13.85 14.71
CA GLY A 113 -4.56 12.83 15.17
C GLY A 113 -5.12 11.99 14.02
N LEU A 114 -6.38 11.53 14.15
CA LEU A 114 -7.01 10.70 13.13
C LEU A 114 -7.22 11.47 11.83
N LYS A 115 -6.60 10.97 10.77
CA LYS A 115 -6.70 11.52 9.41
C LYS A 115 -7.86 10.92 8.63
N SER A 116 -8.47 11.69 7.71
CA SER A 116 -9.36 11.10 6.71
C SER A 116 -8.58 10.08 5.85
N PRO A 117 -9.26 9.11 5.20
CA PRO A 117 -8.57 8.15 4.32
C PRO A 117 -7.71 8.82 3.24
N GLU A 118 -8.16 9.95 2.69
CA GLU A 118 -7.42 10.71 1.68
C GLU A 118 -6.18 11.37 2.28
N ALA A 119 -6.29 12.00 3.45
CA ALA A 119 -5.18 12.63 4.16
C ALA A 119 -4.15 11.59 4.63
N TRP A 120 -4.62 10.46 5.18
CA TRP A 120 -3.78 9.33 5.58
C TRP A 120 -2.96 8.78 4.42
N LEU A 121 -3.50 8.74 3.21
CA LEU A 121 -2.76 8.36 2.01
C LEU A 121 -1.86 9.47 1.47
N ALA A 122 -2.28 10.73 1.55
CA ALA A 122 -1.58 11.85 0.91
C ALA A 122 -0.37 12.31 1.72
N THR A 123 -0.51 12.41 3.04
CA THR A 123 0.49 12.95 3.97
C THR A 123 0.61 12.08 5.24
N PRO A 124 0.93 10.78 5.10
CA PRO A 124 1.11 9.93 6.27
C PRO A 124 2.35 10.34 7.05
N ASP A 125 2.27 10.33 8.37
CA ASP A 125 3.44 10.32 9.24
C ASP A 125 4.07 8.90 9.32
N LEU A 126 5.05 8.70 10.21
CA LEU A 126 5.72 7.41 10.33
C LEU A 126 4.84 6.37 11.04
N ALA A 127 4.03 6.76 12.00
CA ALA A 127 3.11 5.87 12.71
C ALA A 127 1.97 5.41 11.78
N ASP A 128 1.45 6.30 10.93
CA ASP A 128 0.46 5.98 9.90
C ASP A 128 0.91 4.86 8.97
N MET A 129 2.22 4.75 8.68
CA MET A 129 2.75 3.70 7.82
C MET A 129 2.52 2.30 8.38
N LEU A 130 2.38 2.16 9.70
CA LEU A 130 2.20 0.89 10.41
C LEU A 130 0.75 0.65 10.85
N SER A 131 -0.14 1.59 10.59
CA SER A 131 -1.56 1.52 10.91
C SER A 131 -2.43 1.54 9.63
N PRO A 132 -3.42 0.64 9.50
CA PRO A 132 -3.70 -0.51 10.37
C PRO A 132 -2.64 -1.62 10.29
N PRO A 133 -2.57 -2.53 11.28
CA PRO A 133 -1.62 -3.64 11.29
C PRO A 133 -1.79 -4.56 10.08
N TYR A 134 -0.67 -4.99 9.49
CA TYR A 134 -0.69 -5.95 8.39
C TYR A 134 -0.96 -7.37 8.92
N PRO A 135 -1.99 -8.08 8.41
CA PRO A 135 -2.31 -9.44 8.83
C PRO A 135 -1.36 -10.43 8.13
N ALA A 136 -0.22 -10.77 8.74
CA ALA A 136 0.69 -11.79 8.22
C ALA A 136 0.03 -13.17 8.15
N GLY A 137 0.39 -13.98 7.15
CA GLY A 137 -0.18 -15.31 6.93
C GLY A 137 -1.50 -15.32 6.13
N PRO A 138 -2.24 -16.44 6.11
CA PRO A 138 -3.46 -16.57 5.32
C PRO A 138 -4.56 -15.61 5.78
N LEU A 139 -5.31 -15.04 4.81
CA LEU A 139 -6.49 -14.24 5.11
C LEU A 139 -7.66 -15.13 5.54
N ALA A 140 -8.31 -14.79 6.63
CA ALA A 140 -9.53 -15.44 7.10
C ALA A 140 -10.81 -14.89 6.42
N ALA A 141 -10.75 -13.64 5.93
CA ALA A 141 -11.87 -12.95 5.29
C ALA A 141 -11.33 -11.91 4.29
N PRO A 142 -12.18 -11.38 3.38
CA PRO A 142 -11.82 -10.23 2.56
C PRO A 142 -11.36 -9.06 3.44
N PRO A 143 -10.30 -8.32 3.03
CA PRO A 143 -9.80 -7.19 3.81
C PRO A 143 -10.78 -6.00 3.80
N ASP A 144 -10.89 -5.33 4.93
CA ASP A 144 -11.70 -4.11 5.13
C ASP A 144 -10.86 -2.83 5.26
N ALA A 145 -9.54 -2.97 5.30
CA ALA A 145 -8.56 -1.91 5.44
C ALA A 145 -7.40 -2.07 4.44
N ASP A 146 -6.47 -1.11 4.43
CA ASP A 146 -5.33 -1.05 3.50
C ASP A 146 -3.98 -1.04 4.25
N PRO A 147 -3.62 -2.09 5.01
CA PRO A 147 -2.40 -2.11 5.82
C PRO A 147 -1.13 -1.92 4.98
N GLY A 148 -0.32 -0.92 5.33
CA GLY A 148 0.93 -0.60 4.61
C GLY A 148 0.75 0.17 3.30
N ARG A 149 -0.45 0.56 2.92
CA ARG A 149 -0.69 1.38 1.72
C ARG A 149 -0.27 2.84 1.91
N ALA A 150 -0.26 3.34 3.15
CA ALA A 150 0.34 4.63 3.49
C ALA A 150 1.87 4.55 3.45
N ARG A 151 2.50 5.56 2.86
CA ARG A 151 3.97 5.64 2.70
C ARG A 151 4.43 7.07 2.93
N ASN A 152 5.24 7.29 3.96
CA ASN A 152 5.87 8.58 4.20
C ASN A 152 6.97 8.80 3.15
N ALA A 153 6.77 9.79 2.29
CA ALA A 153 7.68 10.07 1.18
C ALA A 153 9.09 10.46 1.68
N ALA A 154 9.17 11.33 2.68
CA ALA A 154 10.46 11.79 3.20
C ALA A 154 11.30 10.64 3.79
N PHE A 155 10.65 9.70 4.48
CA PHE A 155 11.31 8.49 4.98
C PHE A 155 11.83 7.60 3.85
N LEU A 156 10.98 7.30 2.85
CA LEU A 156 11.37 6.43 1.74
C LEU A 156 12.39 7.07 0.82
N GLU A 157 12.29 8.37 0.55
CA GLU A 157 13.28 9.13 -0.25
C GLU A 157 14.65 9.16 0.44
N LYS A 158 14.69 9.37 1.77
CA LYS A 158 15.94 9.31 2.52
C LYS A 158 16.53 7.89 2.51
N MET A 159 15.70 6.88 2.71
CA MET A 159 16.11 5.47 2.76
C MET A 159 16.62 4.97 1.41
N TYR A 160 15.85 5.17 0.34
CA TYR A 160 16.05 4.53 -0.96
C TYR A 160 16.48 5.47 -2.08
N GLY A 161 16.35 6.78 -1.90
CA GLY A 161 16.58 7.81 -2.91
C GLY A 161 15.31 8.19 -3.66
N ASP A 162 15.21 9.49 -4.04
CA ASP A 162 14.13 9.96 -4.91
C ASP A 162 14.44 9.62 -6.37
N CYS A 163 13.56 8.86 -7.01
CA CYS A 163 13.72 8.48 -8.42
C CYS A 163 13.60 9.68 -9.37
N ARG A 164 12.84 10.71 -9.00
CA ARG A 164 12.64 11.91 -9.83
C ARG A 164 13.91 12.75 -9.94
N SER A 165 14.75 12.74 -8.92
CA SER A 165 16.07 13.38 -8.93
C SER A 165 17.18 12.46 -9.46
N GLY A 166 16.88 11.17 -9.66
CA GLY A 166 17.87 10.16 -10.02
C GLY A 166 18.66 9.60 -8.84
N ALA A 167 18.40 10.02 -7.60
CA ALA A 167 19.15 9.59 -6.41
C ALA A 167 19.00 8.08 -6.11
N VAL A 168 18.01 7.41 -6.67
CA VAL A 168 17.83 5.96 -6.58
C VAL A 168 18.77 5.18 -7.51
N ASN A 169 19.26 5.78 -8.61
CA ASN A 169 19.91 5.04 -9.71
C ASN A 169 21.15 4.27 -9.26
N ASP A 170 22.01 4.88 -8.46
CA ASP A 170 23.24 4.25 -7.96
C ASP A 170 22.99 3.17 -6.91
N ARG A 171 21.75 3.06 -6.44
CA ARG A 171 21.29 2.06 -5.45
C ARG A 171 20.62 0.86 -6.10
N LEU A 172 20.38 0.90 -7.41
CA LEU A 172 19.75 -0.19 -8.15
C LEU A 172 20.75 -1.26 -8.56
N THR A 173 20.26 -2.50 -8.64
CA THR A 173 20.99 -3.66 -9.16
C THR A 173 20.01 -4.58 -9.87
N GLU A 174 20.52 -5.58 -10.59
CA GLU A 174 19.71 -6.56 -11.29
C GLU A 174 19.64 -7.89 -10.54
N VAL A 175 18.45 -8.48 -10.52
CA VAL A 175 18.18 -9.81 -9.98
C VAL A 175 17.61 -10.70 -11.09
N ALA A 176 18.09 -11.93 -11.19
CA ALA A 176 17.50 -12.92 -12.08
C ALA A 176 16.21 -13.45 -11.45
N TRP A 177 15.10 -13.29 -12.15
CA TRP A 177 13.80 -13.81 -11.76
C TRP A 177 13.55 -15.16 -12.39
N LEU A 178 13.34 -16.20 -11.58
CA LEU A 178 13.08 -17.59 -11.99
C LEU A 178 14.11 -18.10 -13.02
N PRO A 179 15.41 -18.20 -12.65
CA PRO A 179 16.47 -18.54 -13.58
C PRO A 179 16.30 -19.93 -14.23
N LYS A 180 15.69 -20.91 -13.56
CA LYS A 180 15.39 -22.23 -14.13
C LYS A 180 14.30 -22.19 -15.21
N ARG A 181 13.52 -21.09 -15.25
CA ARG A 181 12.43 -20.85 -16.20
C ARG A 181 12.75 -19.81 -17.28
N GLY A 182 14.03 -19.63 -17.58
CA GLY A 182 14.50 -18.70 -18.60
C GLY A 182 14.94 -17.33 -18.12
N GLY A 183 14.74 -17.03 -16.85
CA GLY A 183 15.33 -15.89 -16.13
C GLY A 183 15.09 -14.52 -16.75
N THR A 184 14.16 -13.72 -16.20
CA THR A 184 14.04 -12.31 -16.55
C THR A 184 14.92 -11.47 -15.62
N ARG A 185 15.64 -10.47 -16.16
CA ARG A 185 16.39 -9.52 -15.36
C ARG A 185 15.47 -8.45 -14.80
N LEU A 186 15.41 -8.31 -13.47
CA LEU A 186 14.58 -7.33 -12.76
C LEU A 186 15.48 -6.36 -12.01
N LYS A 187 15.22 -5.06 -12.18
CA LYS A 187 15.98 -3.99 -11.52
C LYS A 187 15.31 -3.62 -10.19
N VAL A 188 16.03 -3.73 -9.09
CA VAL A 188 15.57 -3.41 -7.71
C VAL A 188 16.66 -2.72 -6.93
N THR A 189 16.32 -2.14 -5.77
CA THR A 189 17.33 -1.54 -4.89
C THR A 189 18.14 -2.61 -4.16
N ARG A 190 19.44 -2.31 -3.92
CA ARG A 190 20.30 -3.11 -3.03
C ARG A 190 20.19 -2.69 -1.55
N VAL A 191 19.58 -1.53 -1.28
CA VAL A 191 19.43 -1.01 0.08
C VAL A 191 18.60 -1.97 0.92
N ASN A 192 18.96 -2.16 2.17
CA ASN A 192 18.30 -3.09 3.12
C ASN A 192 18.21 -4.55 2.65
N GLY A 193 19.09 -4.97 1.75
CA GLY A 193 19.10 -6.35 1.25
C GLY A 193 17.90 -6.73 0.38
N VAL A 194 17.19 -5.75 -0.22
CA VAL A 194 16.00 -6.02 -1.07
C VAL A 194 16.35 -6.93 -2.25
N ALA A 195 17.48 -6.69 -2.92
CA ALA A 195 17.91 -7.51 -4.04
C ALA A 195 18.20 -8.96 -3.64
N GLU A 196 18.87 -9.15 -2.51
CA GLU A 196 19.20 -10.45 -1.94
C GLU A 196 17.94 -11.22 -1.52
N ARG A 197 16.99 -10.51 -0.91
CA ARG A 197 15.67 -11.06 -0.53
C ARG A 197 14.87 -11.45 -1.76
N LEU A 198 14.81 -10.61 -2.79
CA LEU A 198 14.11 -10.94 -4.04
C LEU A 198 14.78 -12.12 -4.77
N ALA A 199 16.09 -12.21 -4.75
CA ALA A 199 16.81 -13.36 -5.29
C ALA A 199 16.51 -14.66 -4.54
N ALA A 200 16.35 -14.59 -3.21
CA ALA A 200 15.95 -15.74 -2.39
C ALA A 200 14.50 -16.16 -2.71
N ILE A 201 13.56 -15.20 -2.78
CA ILE A 201 12.18 -15.43 -3.22
C ILE A 201 12.17 -16.11 -4.59
N SER A 202 12.92 -15.58 -5.54
CA SER A 202 13.01 -16.11 -6.90
C SER A 202 13.44 -17.58 -6.91
N ARG A 203 14.46 -17.95 -6.12
CA ARG A 203 14.92 -19.33 -6.00
C ARG A 203 13.86 -20.24 -5.37
N GLU A 204 13.19 -19.82 -4.30
CA GLU A 204 12.14 -20.62 -3.67
C GLU A 204 10.94 -20.82 -4.60
N LEU A 205 10.51 -19.79 -5.32
CA LEU A 205 9.41 -19.88 -6.28
C LEU A 205 9.78 -20.73 -7.51
N ASP A 206 11.05 -20.78 -7.87
CA ASP A 206 11.56 -21.60 -8.97
C ASP A 206 11.51 -23.11 -8.68
N GLU A 207 11.37 -23.50 -7.40
CA GLU A 207 11.16 -24.90 -6.98
C GLU A 207 9.67 -25.30 -6.97
N LEU A 208 8.73 -24.35 -7.14
CA LEU A 208 7.31 -24.68 -7.17
C LEU A 208 6.97 -25.44 -8.47
N PRO A 209 5.90 -26.28 -8.45
CA PRO A 209 5.40 -26.96 -9.64
C PRO A 209 5.09 -25.98 -10.79
N ALA A 210 5.23 -26.43 -12.05
CA ALA A 210 4.98 -25.61 -13.23
C ALA A 210 3.55 -25.03 -13.31
N SER A 211 2.60 -25.59 -12.57
CA SER A 211 1.24 -25.03 -12.46
C SER A 211 1.21 -23.60 -11.88
N PHE A 212 2.27 -23.17 -11.18
CA PHE A 212 2.42 -21.84 -10.63
C PHE A 212 2.98 -20.82 -11.63
N ASP A 213 3.58 -21.26 -12.75
CA ASP A 213 4.25 -20.40 -13.73
C ASP A 213 3.36 -19.26 -14.22
N ARG A 214 2.10 -19.56 -14.48
CA ARG A 214 1.12 -18.57 -14.96
C ARG A 214 0.92 -17.37 -14.02
N PHE A 215 1.20 -17.54 -12.72
CA PHE A 215 1.10 -16.46 -11.73
C PHE A 215 2.39 -15.65 -11.61
N LEU A 216 3.51 -16.23 -12.04
CA LEU A 216 4.83 -15.69 -11.83
C LEU A 216 5.44 -15.11 -13.10
N MET A 217 4.96 -15.55 -14.29
CA MET A 217 5.57 -15.21 -15.58
C MET A 217 4.54 -14.84 -16.65
N PRO A 218 4.88 -13.85 -17.52
CA PRO A 218 5.98 -12.91 -17.33
C PRO A 218 5.67 -11.96 -16.17
N PRO A 219 6.66 -11.53 -15.35
CA PRO A 219 6.45 -10.52 -14.32
C PRO A 219 6.08 -9.19 -14.98
N ALA A 220 5.15 -8.44 -14.38
CA ALA A 220 4.75 -7.14 -14.89
C ALA A 220 5.81 -6.05 -14.63
N GLY A 221 6.70 -6.26 -13.66
CA GLY A 221 7.88 -5.44 -13.49
C GLY A 221 8.26 -5.13 -12.04
N THR A 222 9.38 -4.40 -11.91
CA THR A 222 9.90 -3.95 -10.62
C THR A 222 10.10 -2.43 -10.63
N TYR A 223 11.35 -1.95 -10.80
CA TYR A 223 11.65 -0.53 -10.79
C TYR A 223 10.96 0.22 -11.94
N ASN A 224 10.18 1.22 -11.56
CA ASN A 224 9.55 2.15 -12.49
C ASN A 224 9.32 3.50 -11.78
N CYS A 225 10.06 4.54 -12.21
CA CYS A 225 9.92 5.88 -11.64
C CYS A 225 8.64 6.53 -12.15
N ARG A 226 7.58 6.43 -11.39
CA ARG A 226 6.27 7.02 -11.70
C ARG A 226 5.52 7.45 -10.45
N VAL A 227 4.61 8.38 -10.60
CA VAL A 227 3.58 8.66 -9.60
C VAL A 227 2.42 7.66 -9.73
N ILE A 228 1.73 7.43 -8.63
CA ILE A 228 0.49 6.65 -8.62
C ILE A 228 -0.59 7.45 -9.33
N ALA A 229 -1.28 6.84 -10.30
CA ALA A 229 -2.30 7.49 -11.11
C ALA A 229 -3.35 8.24 -10.27
N GLY A 230 -3.58 9.52 -10.59
CA GLY A 230 -4.50 10.40 -9.87
C GLY A 230 -3.95 10.97 -8.56
N THR A 231 -2.64 10.86 -8.30
CA THR A 231 -1.99 11.40 -7.08
C THR A 231 -0.67 12.06 -7.41
N SER A 232 -0.05 12.75 -6.41
CA SER A 232 1.33 13.23 -6.47
C SER A 232 2.35 12.26 -5.86
N ARG A 233 1.90 11.12 -5.31
CA ARG A 233 2.73 10.17 -4.57
C ARG A 233 3.56 9.30 -5.49
N VAL A 234 4.84 9.13 -5.18
CA VAL A 234 5.72 8.18 -5.88
C VAL A 234 5.27 6.75 -5.55
N SER A 235 5.20 5.90 -6.57
CA SER A 235 4.93 4.47 -6.41
C SER A 235 6.07 3.77 -5.66
N ALA A 236 5.79 2.69 -4.92
CA ALA A 236 6.80 1.83 -4.32
C ALA A 236 7.82 1.31 -5.35
N HIS A 237 7.40 1.12 -6.59
CA HIS A 237 8.26 0.79 -7.71
C HIS A 237 9.34 1.86 -7.98
N GLY A 238 9.04 3.14 -7.73
CA GLY A 238 9.98 4.24 -7.89
C GLY A 238 11.16 4.20 -6.92
N TYR A 239 11.02 3.51 -5.81
CA TYR A 239 12.09 3.26 -4.84
C TYR A 239 12.85 1.95 -5.11
N GLY A 240 12.42 1.14 -6.07
CA GLY A 240 12.98 -0.18 -6.36
C GLY A 240 12.69 -1.23 -5.30
N ILE A 241 11.64 -1.06 -4.49
CA ILE A 241 11.27 -1.97 -3.39
C ILE A 241 10.07 -2.85 -3.70
N ALA A 242 9.51 -2.77 -4.90
CA ALA A 242 8.30 -3.49 -5.27
C ALA A 242 8.48 -4.35 -6.52
N ILE A 243 7.68 -5.39 -6.62
CA ILE A 243 7.52 -6.25 -7.79
C ILE A 243 6.04 -6.50 -8.04
N ASP A 244 5.65 -6.42 -9.30
CA ASP A 244 4.39 -6.94 -9.81
C ASP A 244 4.66 -8.27 -10.52
N ILE A 245 4.06 -9.37 -10.03
CA ILE A 245 4.10 -10.68 -10.68
C ILE A 245 3.19 -10.68 -11.92
N ALA A 246 2.88 -11.84 -12.52
CA ALA A 246 2.10 -11.88 -13.75
C ALA A 246 0.75 -11.18 -13.63
N ALA A 247 0.47 -10.22 -14.51
CA ALA A 247 -0.76 -9.42 -14.48
C ALA A 247 -2.01 -10.22 -14.94
N GLY A 248 -1.86 -11.18 -15.87
CA GLY A 248 -2.99 -11.91 -16.45
C GLY A 248 -3.88 -12.63 -15.43
N PRO A 249 -3.33 -13.41 -14.49
CA PRO A 249 -4.10 -14.08 -13.44
C PRO A 249 -4.37 -13.18 -12.21
N SER A 250 -3.93 -11.93 -12.22
CA SER A 250 -4.08 -11.01 -11.10
C SER A 250 -5.37 -10.21 -11.16
N ASP A 251 -5.76 -9.64 -10.03
CA ASP A 251 -6.93 -8.80 -9.85
C ASP A 251 -6.49 -7.46 -9.25
N TYR A 252 -7.04 -6.37 -9.78
CA TYR A 252 -6.78 -5.02 -9.31
C TYR A 252 -8.12 -4.29 -9.10
N TRP A 253 -8.28 -3.61 -7.99
CA TRP A 253 -9.54 -3.02 -7.58
C TRP A 253 -10.15 -2.03 -8.59
N ARG A 254 -9.32 -1.40 -9.43
CA ARG A 254 -9.79 -0.50 -10.50
C ARG A 254 -10.21 -1.22 -11.78
N TRP A 255 -9.80 -2.47 -11.99
CA TRP A 255 -10.16 -3.24 -13.19
C TRP A 255 -11.51 -3.95 -13.06
N ALA A 256 -12.12 -3.97 -11.89
CA ALA A 256 -13.36 -4.68 -11.68
C ALA A 256 -14.48 -4.06 -12.52
N ALA A 257 -14.86 -4.77 -13.56
CA ALA A 257 -15.94 -4.42 -14.46
C ALA A 257 -17.32 -4.68 -13.81
N GLY A 258 -18.28 -3.85 -14.12
CA GLY A 258 -19.65 -4.03 -13.65
C GLY A 258 -20.48 -2.75 -13.70
N GLY A 259 -20.06 -1.76 -14.50
CA GLY A 259 -20.86 -0.56 -14.77
C GLY A 259 -20.60 0.63 -13.84
N ALA A 260 -20.20 0.45 -12.60
CA ALA A 260 -19.75 1.53 -11.72
C ALA A 260 -18.23 1.64 -11.77
N VAL A 261 -17.68 2.84 -11.98
CA VAL A 261 -16.24 3.11 -11.87
C VAL A 261 -15.86 3.03 -10.39
N PRO A 262 -14.93 2.13 -9.99
CA PRO A 262 -14.48 2.04 -8.61
C PRO A 262 -13.81 3.35 -8.18
N SER A 263 -13.99 3.72 -6.91
CA SER A 263 -13.37 4.90 -6.29
C SER A 263 -12.76 4.54 -4.94
N GLU A 264 -11.92 5.41 -4.38
CA GLU A 264 -11.37 5.22 -3.03
C GLU A 264 -12.49 5.02 -1.97
N ALA A 265 -13.63 5.69 -2.12
CA ALA A 265 -14.77 5.50 -1.20
C ALA A 265 -15.52 4.17 -1.45
N ARG A 266 -15.52 3.68 -2.69
CA ARG A 266 -16.21 2.46 -3.12
C ARG A 266 -15.32 1.63 -4.04
N PRO A 267 -14.37 0.86 -3.50
CA PRO A 267 -13.57 -0.07 -4.28
C PRO A 267 -14.47 -1.19 -4.85
N ALA A 268 -13.94 -1.86 -5.87
CA ALA A 268 -14.56 -3.08 -6.36
C ALA A 268 -14.64 -4.16 -5.27
N PRO A 269 -15.61 -5.10 -5.37
CA PRO A 269 -15.64 -6.27 -4.50
C PRO A 269 -14.32 -7.04 -4.57
N TRP A 270 -13.78 -7.41 -3.41
CA TRP A 270 -12.50 -8.10 -3.30
C TRP A 270 -12.48 -9.41 -4.09
N ARG A 271 -11.38 -9.64 -4.79
CA ARG A 271 -11.10 -10.86 -5.55
C ARG A 271 -9.64 -11.24 -5.42
N ASN A 272 -9.38 -12.54 -5.44
CA ASN A 272 -8.03 -13.07 -5.48
C ASN A 272 -7.98 -14.39 -6.24
N ARG A 273 -6.95 -14.56 -7.08
CA ARG A 273 -6.60 -15.80 -7.75
C ARG A 273 -5.18 -16.24 -7.43
N ILE A 274 -4.40 -15.42 -6.74
CA ILE A 274 -3.01 -15.72 -6.41
C ILE A 274 -2.97 -16.76 -5.28
N PRO A 275 -2.23 -17.86 -5.46
CA PRO A 275 -2.07 -18.90 -4.44
C PRO A 275 -1.38 -18.37 -3.18
N THR A 276 -1.84 -18.85 -2.02
CA THR A 276 -1.28 -18.48 -0.71
C THR A 276 0.17 -18.91 -0.54
N GLU A 277 0.61 -19.94 -1.23
CA GLU A 277 2.00 -20.42 -1.24
C GLU A 277 2.95 -19.35 -1.77
N ILE A 278 2.56 -18.65 -2.84
CA ILE A 278 3.34 -17.52 -3.39
C ILE A 278 3.42 -16.40 -2.36
N VAL A 279 2.27 -16.01 -1.77
CA VAL A 279 2.20 -14.95 -0.76
C VAL A 279 3.09 -15.28 0.44
N ALA A 280 3.01 -16.52 0.93
CA ALA A 280 3.81 -16.97 2.07
C ALA A 280 5.33 -16.90 1.81
N VAL A 281 5.79 -17.18 0.58
CA VAL A 281 7.20 -17.01 0.21
C VAL A 281 7.60 -15.54 0.35
N PHE A 282 6.85 -14.62 -0.24
CA PHE A 282 7.14 -13.20 -0.18
C PHE A 282 7.15 -12.65 1.25
N GLU A 283 6.15 -13.00 2.07
CA GLU A 283 6.05 -12.52 3.46
C GLU A 283 7.23 -12.98 4.33
N ARG A 284 7.70 -14.23 4.16
CA ARG A 284 8.90 -14.71 4.88
C ARG A 284 10.15 -13.90 4.56
N HIS A 285 10.19 -13.25 3.42
CA HIS A 285 11.31 -12.42 2.97
C HIS A 285 11.09 -10.91 3.17
N GLY A 286 10.04 -10.50 3.90
CA GLY A 286 9.84 -9.10 4.25
C GLY A 286 9.01 -8.31 3.26
N PHE A 287 8.35 -8.95 2.29
CA PHE A 287 7.47 -8.30 1.36
C PHE A 287 6.02 -8.47 1.79
N ILE A 288 5.28 -7.37 1.93
CA ILE A 288 3.83 -7.39 2.09
C ILE A 288 3.16 -7.57 0.72
N TRP A 289 1.92 -8.03 0.73
CA TRP A 289 1.13 -8.29 -0.46
C TRP A 289 -0.08 -7.35 -0.60
N GLY A 290 -0.21 -6.68 -1.74
CA GLY A 290 -1.32 -5.78 -2.03
C GLY A 290 -2.69 -6.45 -2.14
N GLY A 291 -2.74 -7.78 -2.23
CA GLY A 291 -3.99 -8.54 -2.15
C GLY A 291 -4.64 -8.52 -0.77
N LYS A 292 -3.93 -8.06 0.27
CA LYS A 292 -4.43 -7.85 1.64
C LYS A 292 -4.96 -6.44 1.89
N TRP A 293 -5.10 -5.65 0.85
CA TRP A 293 -5.74 -4.34 0.89
C TRP A 293 -7.23 -4.43 0.52
N ARG A 294 -8.04 -3.59 1.13
CA ARG A 294 -9.41 -3.34 0.66
C ARG A 294 -9.41 -2.86 -0.79
N HIS A 295 -8.44 -2.00 -1.14
CA HIS A 295 -8.13 -1.59 -2.50
C HIS A 295 -7.09 -2.54 -3.09
N PHE A 296 -7.48 -3.79 -3.26
CA PHE A 296 -6.59 -4.89 -3.60
C PHE A 296 -5.82 -4.69 -4.90
N ASP A 297 -4.55 -5.11 -4.86
CA ASP A 297 -3.65 -5.23 -6.00
C ASP A 297 -2.91 -6.56 -5.87
N THR A 298 -3.47 -7.62 -6.47
CA THR A 298 -3.00 -8.97 -6.17
C THR A 298 -1.71 -9.36 -6.89
N MET A 299 -1.24 -8.55 -7.88
CA MET A 299 0.08 -8.75 -8.46
C MET A 299 1.18 -8.10 -7.63
N HIS A 300 0.85 -7.10 -6.81
CA HIS A 300 1.78 -6.20 -6.14
C HIS A 300 2.33 -6.76 -4.84
N PHE A 301 3.66 -6.82 -4.74
CA PHE A 301 4.40 -7.08 -3.50
C PHE A 301 5.40 -5.96 -3.27
N GLU A 302 5.57 -5.50 -2.01
CA GLU A 302 6.56 -4.49 -1.67
C GLU A 302 7.30 -4.80 -0.37
N TYR A 303 8.60 -4.50 -0.33
CA TYR A 303 9.45 -4.74 0.83
C TYR A 303 9.12 -3.76 1.95
N ARG A 304 8.50 -4.29 3.00
CA ARG A 304 8.04 -3.56 4.19
C ARG A 304 8.22 -4.42 5.44
N PRO A 305 9.48 -4.75 5.81
CA PRO A 305 9.75 -5.66 6.92
C PRO A 305 9.20 -5.17 8.27
N GLU A 306 9.04 -3.85 8.45
CA GLU A 306 8.46 -3.25 9.64
C GLU A 306 6.98 -3.64 9.87
N LEU A 307 6.30 -4.13 8.86
CA LEU A 307 4.90 -4.58 8.93
C LEU A 307 4.74 -6.07 9.20
N LEU A 308 5.85 -6.81 9.18
CA LEU A 308 5.88 -8.27 9.30
C LEU A 308 6.57 -8.70 10.61
N PRO A 309 6.46 -9.97 11.02
CA PRO A 309 7.30 -10.52 12.07
C PRO A 309 8.79 -10.36 11.74
N PRO A 310 9.69 -10.36 12.75
CA PRO A 310 11.12 -10.25 12.52
C PRO A 310 11.62 -11.27 11.50
N LEU A 311 12.41 -10.79 10.55
CA LEU A 311 12.91 -11.62 9.45
C LEU A 311 14.03 -12.57 9.92
N ALA A 312 13.97 -13.80 9.45
CA ALA A 312 15.11 -14.70 9.58
C ALA A 312 16.31 -14.19 8.75
N PRO A 313 17.55 -14.44 9.20
CA PRO A 313 18.72 -14.22 8.37
C PRO A 313 18.59 -14.95 7.02
N LEU A 314 19.10 -14.33 5.95
CA LEU A 314 19.17 -15.01 4.66
C LEU A 314 20.14 -16.18 4.76
N ALA A 315 19.75 -17.33 4.23
CA ALA A 315 20.67 -18.41 4.01
C ALA A 315 21.80 -17.95 3.05
N PRO A 316 23.06 -18.37 3.27
CA PRO A 316 24.14 -18.08 2.32
C PRO A 316 23.74 -18.47 0.91
N ALA A 317 24.03 -17.62 -0.07
CA ALA A 317 23.84 -18.00 -1.46
C ALA A 317 24.66 -19.28 -1.73
N PRO A 318 24.08 -20.26 -2.46
CA PRO A 318 24.89 -21.43 -2.86
C PRO A 318 26.11 -20.94 -3.65
N PRO A 319 27.27 -21.59 -3.50
CA PRO A 319 28.46 -21.22 -4.25
C PRO A 319 28.10 -21.20 -5.74
N VAL A 320 28.50 -20.13 -6.43
CA VAL A 320 28.35 -20.03 -7.89
C VAL A 320 29.14 -21.21 -8.45
N GLY A 321 28.42 -22.26 -8.86
CA GLY A 321 29.05 -23.41 -9.49
C GLY A 321 29.78 -22.93 -10.73
N GLU A 322 31.07 -23.23 -10.83
CA GLU A 322 31.81 -23.11 -12.07
C GLU A 322 31.02 -23.87 -13.14
N VAL A 323 30.49 -23.14 -14.09
CA VAL A 323 29.89 -23.73 -15.30
C VAL A 323 31.04 -24.43 -16.03
N ARG A 324 31.09 -25.76 -15.92
CA ARG A 324 31.97 -26.59 -16.73
C ARG A 324 31.44 -26.68 -18.14
#